data_40c5d6a55e214c7c6daf8358ef6aeef2
#
_entry.id   40c5d6a55e214c7c6daf8358ef6aeef2
#
_cell.length_a   1.000
_cell.length_b   1.000
_cell.length_c   1.000
_cell.angle_alpha   90.00
_cell.angle_beta   90.00
_cell.angle_gamma   90.00
#
_symmetry.space_group_name_H-M   'P 1'
#
loop_
_entity.id
_entity.type
_entity.pdbx_description
1 polymer ?
#
loop_
_entity_poly.entity_id
_entity_poly.type
_entity_poly.pdbx_seq_one_letter_code
_entity_poly.pdbx_strand_id
1 'polypeptide(L)'
;MDFTHSYFAKALPVLVDKLGVVPELPMPLHAFMGHVGAIEDHDTSGILGSIRSPALVVIGDQEWLNPLPDANALVEGIPDARLQVITGASHGLIMEQPEQFNQCVLDFFSEYHRLTD
;
A
#
# COMPACT_ATOMS: atom_id res chain seq x y z
N MET A 1 -6.43 8.84 3.45
CA MET A 1 -5.76 8.51 2.17
C MET A 1 -4.72 9.58 1.93
N ASP A 2 -3.53 9.17 1.61
CA ASP A 2 -2.38 10.06 1.59
C ASP A 2 -1.73 10.05 0.20
N PHE A 3 -1.61 11.24 -0.37
CA PHE A 3 -1.14 11.46 -1.74
C PHE A 3 0.04 12.41 -1.75
N THR A 4 0.88 12.32 -2.77
CA THR A 4 1.90 13.33 -2.99
C THR A 4 1.26 14.72 -3.16
N HIS A 5 1.98 15.75 -2.76
CA HIS A 5 1.52 17.13 -2.91
C HIS A 5 1.20 17.48 -4.38
N SER A 6 2.00 16.99 -5.32
CA SER A 6 1.79 17.24 -6.75
C SER A 6 0.54 16.54 -7.30
N TYR A 7 0.27 15.31 -6.87
CA TYR A 7 -0.96 14.60 -7.25
C TYR A 7 -2.18 15.27 -6.65
N PHE A 8 -2.14 15.61 -5.36
CA PHE A 8 -3.24 16.27 -4.66
C PHE A 8 -3.63 17.58 -5.33
N ALA A 9 -2.64 18.41 -5.70
CA ALA A 9 -2.90 19.69 -6.37
C ALA A 9 -3.63 19.52 -7.72
N LYS A 10 -3.32 18.46 -8.48
CA LYS A 10 -3.96 18.17 -9.77
C LYS A 10 -5.34 17.53 -9.61
N ALA A 11 -5.47 16.62 -8.65
CA ALA A 11 -6.67 15.82 -8.44
C ALA A 11 -7.69 16.49 -7.51
N LEU A 12 -7.32 17.57 -6.80
CA LEU A 12 -8.13 18.21 -5.78
C LEU A 12 -9.58 18.48 -6.21
N PRO A 13 -9.88 19.03 -7.40
CA PRO A 13 -11.26 19.28 -7.80
C PRO A 13 -12.12 18.00 -7.86
N VAL A 14 -11.53 16.91 -8.37
CA VAL A 14 -12.21 15.60 -8.47
C VAL A 14 -12.29 14.93 -7.10
N LEU A 15 -11.25 15.04 -6.28
CA LEU A 15 -11.21 14.48 -4.94
C LEU A 15 -12.23 15.17 -4.03
N VAL A 16 -12.37 16.48 -4.09
CA VAL A 16 -13.38 17.23 -3.31
C VAL A 16 -14.78 16.80 -3.69
N ASP A 17 -15.08 16.61 -4.99
CA ASP A 17 -16.36 16.14 -5.46
C ASP A 17 -16.68 14.71 -4.99
N LYS A 18 -15.68 13.83 -5.03
CA LYS A 18 -15.84 12.41 -4.65
C LYS A 18 -15.71 12.15 -3.15
N LEU A 19 -14.83 12.86 -2.45
CA LEU A 19 -14.54 12.65 -1.03
C LEU A 19 -15.32 13.62 -0.12
N GLY A 20 -15.93 14.66 -0.70
CA GLY A 20 -16.78 15.62 0.02
C GLY A 20 -18.11 15.03 0.48
N VAL A 21 -18.38 13.77 0.15
CA VAL A 21 -19.54 13.05 0.69
C VAL A 21 -19.26 12.68 2.13
N VAL A 22 -19.68 13.53 3.05
CA VAL A 22 -19.73 13.19 4.47
C VAL A 22 -20.67 12.00 4.63
N PRO A 23 -20.25 10.87 5.23
CA PRO A 23 -21.15 9.76 5.46
C PRO A 23 -22.38 10.24 6.24
N GLU A 24 -23.57 9.86 5.81
CA GLU A 24 -24.81 10.16 6.53
C GLU A 24 -24.79 9.61 7.98
N LEU A 25 -23.99 8.57 8.20
CA LEU A 25 -23.77 7.96 9.51
C LEU A 25 -22.26 8.06 9.83
N PRO A 26 -21.85 9.00 10.68
CA PRO A 26 -20.47 9.06 11.16
C PRO A 26 -20.12 7.79 11.96
N MET A 27 -18.88 7.34 11.86
CA MET A 27 -18.39 6.21 12.64
C MET A 27 -18.55 6.49 14.13
N PRO A 28 -19.23 5.62 14.90
CA PRO A 28 -19.34 5.77 16.35
C PRO A 28 -17.97 5.75 17.02
N LEU A 29 -17.78 6.52 18.08
CA LEU A 29 -16.50 6.63 18.79
C LEU A 29 -15.95 5.25 19.23
N HIS A 30 -16.82 4.37 19.75
CA HIS A 30 -16.39 3.03 20.15
C HIS A 30 -15.86 2.18 18.99
N ALA A 31 -16.42 2.33 17.78
CA ALA A 31 -15.93 1.65 16.60
C ALA A 31 -14.57 2.24 16.15
N PHE A 32 -14.42 3.56 16.18
CA PHE A 32 -13.15 4.23 15.93
C PHE A 32 -12.05 3.76 16.90
N MET A 33 -12.36 3.76 18.22
CA MET A 33 -11.41 3.28 19.24
C MET A 33 -11.06 1.80 19.06
N GLY A 34 -12.03 0.97 18.63
CA GLY A 34 -11.77 -0.43 18.30
C GLY A 34 -10.81 -0.60 17.11
N HIS A 35 -10.93 0.24 16.08
CA HIS A 35 -9.99 0.24 14.95
C HIS A 35 -8.59 0.68 15.38
N VAL A 36 -8.49 1.74 16.19
CA VAL A 36 -7.20 2.21 16.71
C VAL A 36 -6.51 1.10 17.52
N GLY A 37 -7.23 0.47 18.48
CA GLY A 37 -6.67 -0.63 19.25
C GLY A 37 -6.23 -1.82 18.39
N ALA A 38 -7.02 -2.17 17.36
CA ALA A 38 -6.64 -3.24 16.44
C ALA A 38 -5.37 -2.93 15.65
N ILE A 39 -5.13 -1.66 15.29
CA ILE A 39 -3.90 -1.23 14.62
C ILE A 39 -2.72 -1.27 15.60
N GLU A 40 -2.90 -0.78 16.83
CA GLU A 40 -1.84 -0.77 17.85
C GLU A 40 -1.38 -2.17 18.26
N ASP A 41 -2.30 -3.13 18.31
CA ASP A 41 -2.03 -4.52 18.71
C ASP A 41 -1.58 -5.41 17.51
N HIS A 42 -1.61 -4.87 16.27
CA HIS A 42 -1.30 -5.65 15.09
C HIS A 42 0.21 -5.87 14.94
N ASP A 43 0.64 -7.11 15.11
CA ASP A 43 2.01 -7.54 14.82
C ASP A 43 2.01 -8.92 14.15
N THR A 44 2.42 -8.96 12.89
CA THR A 44 2.56 -10.20 12.10
C THR A 44 4.02 -10.58 11.85
N SER A 45 4.98 -9.87 12.43
CA SER A 45 6.41 -10.09 12.19
C SER A 45 6.85 -11.53 12.46
N GLY A 46 6.30 -12.16 13.50
CA GLY A 46 6.62 -13.53 13.89
C GLY A 46 6.12 -14.62 12.91
N ILE A 47 5.24 -14.29 11.98
CA ILE A 47 4.65 -15.27 11.04
C ILE A 47 5.02 -15.03 9.57
N LEU A 48 5.76 -13.98 9.24
CA LEU A 48 6.16 -13.67 7.86
C LEU A 48 6.92 -14.83 7.20
N GLY A 49 7.77 -15.51 7.94
CA GLY A 49 8.52 -16.70 7.47
C GLY A 49 7.64 -17.89 7.09
N SER A 50 6.34 -17.89 7.41
CA SER A 50 5.41 -18.94 7.02
C SER A 50 4.78 -18.72 5.63
N ILE A 51 4.93 -17.53 5.05
CA ILE A 51 4.44 -17.21 3.71
C ILE A 51 5.28 -17.99 2.68
N ARG A 52 4.63 -18.88 1.92
CA ARG A 52 5.28 -19.76 0.94
C ARG A 52 5.14 -19.26 -0.49
N SER A 53 4.17 -18.40 -0.74
CA SER A 53 3.96 -17.82 -2.07
C SER A 53 4.98 -16.72 -2.31
N PRO A 54 5.43 -16.54 -3.58
CA PRO A 54 6.16 -15.35 -3.97
C PRO A 54 5.37 -14.09 -3.61
N ALA A 55 6.06 -13.06 -3.14
CA ALA A 55 5.46 -11.81 -2.72
C ALA A 55 6.12 -10.60 -3.37
N LEU A 56 5.33 -9.64 -3.80
CA LEU A 56 5.80 -8.34 -4.27
C LEU A 56 5.35 -7.25 -3.31
N VAL A 57 6.30 -6.59 -2.68
CA VAL A 57 6.06 -5.41 -1.85
C VAL A 57 6.27 -4.17 -2.71
N VAL A 58 5.24 -3.38 -2.88
CA VAL A 58 5.29 -2.15 -3.70
C VAL A 58 5.08 -0.94 -2.80
N ILE A 59 5.98 0.03 -2.88
CA ILE A 59 5.94 1.24 -2.05
C ILE A 59 6.30 2.47 -2.89
N GLY A 60 5.73 3.61 -2.56
CA GLY A 60 6.16 4.90 -3.11
C GLY A 60 7.39 5.44 -2.38
N ASP A 61 8.26 6.16 -3.08
CA ASP A 61 9.46 6.80 -2.46
C ASP A 61 9.11 7.98 -1.53
N GLN A 62 7.86 8.48 -1.59
CA GLN A 62 7.34 9.52 -0.72
C GLN A 62 6.32 8.99 0.30
N GLU A 63 6.31 7.69 0.54
CA GLU A 63 5.49 7.06 1.56
C GLU A 63 5.98 7.42 2.97
N TRP A 64 5.09 7.92 3.82
CA TRP A 64 5.44 8.33 5.17
C TRP A 64 4.58 7.64 6.25
N LEU A 65 3.42 7.09 5.87
CA LEU A 65 2.53 6.40 6.80
C LEU A 65 3.07 5.01 7.17
N ASN A 66 3.54 4.27 6.15
CA ASN A 66 4.23 2.99 6.32
C ASN A 66 5.59 3.11 5.60
N PRO A 67 6.60 3.69 6.26
CA PRO A 67 7.82 4.11 5.60
C PRO A 67 8.67 2.92 5.10
N LEU A 68 9.66 3.22 4.25
CA LEU A 68 10.51 2.21 3.62
C LEU A 68 11.12 1.15 4.58
N PRO A 69 11.50 1.47 5.83
CA PRO A 69 11.94 0.44 6.77
C PRO A 69 10.92 -0.67 7.02
N ASP A 70 9.62 -0.35 7.03
CA ASP A 70 8.55 -1.34 7.24
C ASP A 70 8.42 -2.25 6.02
N ALA A 71 8.52 -1.69 4.80
CA ALA A 71 8.56 -2.46 3.56
C ALA A 71 9.78 -3.39 3.51
N ASN A 72 10.94 -2.92 3.96
CA ASN A 72 12.15 -3.74 4.07
C ASN A 72 11.96 -4.89 5.07
N ALA A 73 11.35 -4.64 6.22
CA ALA A 73 11.06 -5.69 7.20
C ALA A 73 10.15 -6.80 6.63
N LEU A 74 9.16 -6.45 5.79
CA LEU A 74 8.35 -7.43 5.08
C LEU A 74 9.19 -8.29 4.13
N VAL A 75 10.04 -7.64 3.32
CA VAL A 75 10.92 -8.35 2.36
C VAL A 75 11.94 -9.24 3.05
N GLU A 76 12.49 -8.80 4.18
CA GLU A 76 13.42 -9.59 4.99
C GLU A 76 12.73 -10.77 5.69
N GLY A 77 11.47 -10.59 6.10
CA GLY A 77 10.71 -11.62 6.82
C GLY A 77 10.08 -12.68 5.92
N ILE A 78 9.74 -12.36 4.68
CA ILE A 78 9.08 -13.27 3.73
C ILE A 78 10.14 -13.95 2.86
N PRO A 79 10.21 -15.30 2.81
CA PRO A 79 11.31 -16.04 2.15
C PRO A 79 11.50 -15.74 0.66
N ASP A 80 10.40 -15.53 -0.08
CA ASP A 80 10.43 -15.19 -1.53
C ASP A 80 9.70 -13.87 -1.76
N ALA A 81 10.28 -12.78 -1.24
CA ALA A 81 9.76 -11.45 -1.39
C ALA A 81 10.69 -10.54 -2.19
N ARG A 82 10.10 -9.58 -2.91
CA ARG A 82 10.80 -8.53 -3.65
C ARG A 82 10.23 -7.18 -3.32
N LEU A 83 11.11 -6.16 -3.29
CA LEU A 83 10.71 -4.78 -3.12
C LEU A 83 10.71 -4.06 -4.45
N GLN A 84 9.64 -3.34 -4.74
CA GLN A 84 9.55 -2.38 -5.83
C GLN A 84 9.24 -1.00 -5.26
N VAL A 85 10.13 -0.04 -5.49
CA VAL A 85 9.92 1.36 -5.13
C VAL A 85 9.46 2.12 -6.36
N ILE A 86 8.33 2.83 -6.24
CA ILE A 86 7.76 3.68 -7.30
C ILE A 86 8.11 5.14 -7.01
N THR A 87 8.86 5.75 -7.93
CA THR A 87 9.30 7.13 -7.79
C THR A 87 8.16 8.11 -7.99
N GLY A 88 8.09 9.13 -7.13
CA GLY A 88 7.11 10.19 -7.19
C GLY A 88 5.72 9.78 -6.72
N ALA A 89 5.63 8.72 -5.92
CA ALA A 89 4.37 8.24 -5.33
C ALA A 89 4.43 8.18 -3.80
N SER A 90 3.28 8.32 -3.16
CA SER A 90 3.09 8.15 -1.72
C SER A 90 2.15 6.98 -1.42
N HIS A 91 1.39 7.05 -0.35
CA HIS A 91 0.41 6.04 0.04
C HIS A 91 -0.66 5.77 -1.02
N GLY A 92 -0.99 6.77 -1.82
CA GLY A 92 -1.94 6.67 -2.93
C GLY A 92 -1.34 6.16 -4.25
N LEU A 93 -0.21 5.46 -4.22
CA LEU A 93 0.62 5.08 -5.38
C LEU A 93 -0.15 4.48 -6.57
N ILE A 94 -1.19 3.68 -6.32
CA ILE A 94 -2.02 3.07 -7.36
C ILE A 94 -2.77 4.13 -8.20
N MET A 95 -3.14 5.25 -7.58
CA MET A 95 -3.82 6.35 -8.23
C MET A 95 -2.85 7.41 -8.76
N GLU A 96 -1.70 7.55 -8.10
CA GLU A 96 -0.71 8.57 -8.46
C GLU A 96 0.16 8.14 -9.65
N GLN A 97 0.51 6.86 -9.71
CA GLN A 97 1.40 6.28 -10.71
C GLN A 97 0.85 4.94 -11.24
N PRO A 98 -0.39 4.94 -11.81
CA PRO A 98 -1.07 3.70 -12.21
C PRO A 98 -0.30 2.89 -13.25
N GLU A 99 0.38 3.56 -14.20
CA GLU A 99 1.14 2.87 -15.24
C GLU A 99 2.33 2.12 -14.65
N GLN A 100 3.10 2.76 -13.77
CA GLN A 100 4.25 2.13 -13.11
C GLN A 100 3.80 1.00 -12.19
N PHE A 101 2.73 1.21 -11.42
CA PHE A 101 2.17 0.18 -10.56
C PHE A 101 1.71 -1.05 -11.36
N ASN A 102 0.90 -0.83 -12.40
CA ASN A 102 0.39 -1.91 -13.23
C ASN A 102 1.52 -2.68 -13.92
N GLN A 103 2.54 -1.96 -14.42
CA GLN A 103 3.67 -2.60 -15.09
C GLN A 103 4.43 -3.52 -14.14
N CYS A 104 4.80 -3.06 -12.93
CA CYS A 104 5.55 -3.89 -11.99
C CYS A 104 4.76 -5.13 -11.52
N VAL A 105 3.43 -5.01 -11.37
CA VAL A 105 2.56 -6.13 -10.99
C VAL A 105 2.45 -7.14 -12.15
N LEU A 106 2.27 -6.68 -13.38
CA LEU A 106 2.20 -7.54 -14.57
C LEU A 106 3.52 -8.26 -14.82
N ASP A 107 4.66 -7.59 -14.65
CA ASP A 107 5.98 -8.17 -14.79
C ASP A 107 6.19 -9.28 -13.75
N PHE A 108 5.82 -9.02 -12.50
CA PHE A 108 5.88 -10.00 -11.42
C PHE A 108 5.05 -11.25 -11.74
N PHE A 109 3.79 -11.10 -12.13
CA PHE A 109 2.95 -12.26 -12.49
C PHE A 109 3.45 -13.00 -13.73
N SER A 110 3.96 -12.29 -14.73
CA SER A 110 4.49 -12.90 -15.95
C SER A 110 5.73 -13.75 -15.69
N GLU A 111 6.54 -13.38 -14.72
CA GLU A 111 7.70 -14.16 -14.33
C GLU A 111 7.30 -15.49 -13.69
N TYR A 112 6.35 -15.45 -12.75
CA TYR A 112 5.92 -16.65 -12.04
C TYR A 112 5.03 -17.57 -12.91
N HIS A 113 4.28 -17.03 -13.87
CA HIS A 113 3.52 -17.87 -14.80
C HIS A 113 4.42 -18.73 -15.68
N ARG A 114 5.59 -18.23 -16.08
CA ARG A 114 6.59 -18.98 -16.87
C ARG A 114 7.29 -20.13 -16.11
N LEU A 115 7.22 -20.12 -14.78
CA LEU A 115 7.82 -21.16 -13.95
C LEU A 115 6.87 -22.34 -13.68
N THR A 116 5.60 -22.23 -14.06
CA THR A 116 4.56 -23.25 -13.86
C THR A 116 4.19 -24.03 -15.13
N ASP A 117 4.73 -23.63 -16.29
CA ASP A 117 4.65 -24.34 -17.59
C ASP A 117 5.91 -25.18 -17.80
#